data_baf9850299600fc6a04eae0ea04551dd
#
_entry.id   baf9850299600fc6a04eae0ea04551dd
#
_cell.length_a   1.000
_cell.length_b   1.000
_cell.length_c   1.000
_cell.angle_alpha   90.00
_cell.angle_beta   90.00
_cell.angle_gamma   90.00
#
_symmetry.space_group_name_H-M   'P 1'
#
loop_
_entity.id
_entity.type
_entity.pdbx_description
1 polymer ?
#
loop_
_entity_poly.entity_id
_entity_poly.type
_entity_poly.pdbx_seq_one_letter_code
_entity_poly.pdbx_strand_id
1 'polypeptide(L)'
;MEKKESYRCFLVMGPLILFFGVNYFYGIFAGTAVLVISTIIALIISWYFFKNIPMLAAFGCLAVVLFGGLTLFFDNDFFIKIKPTVVSLIIALILLFGQFLGKNFLSVVMRSSIKLDTIGWNKLTWLWIAMFIVMAIANEIAWRNLSTDDWVSFKAFGIPVLSVVFGLFSICLLYTSDAADDP
;
A
#
# COMPACT_ATOMS: atom_id res chain seq x y z
N MET A 1 20.81 10.18 -20.65
CA MET A 1 19.82 10.17 -19.56
C MET A 1 18.65 9.24 -19.88
N GLU A 2 18.12 9.25 -21.09
CA GLU A 2 16.96 8.45 -21.56
C GLU A 2 17.08 6.93 -21.40
N LYS A 3 18.22 6.34 -21.72
CA LYS A 3 18.43 4.88 -21.55
C LYS A 3 18.29 4.38 -20.10
N LYS A 4 18.67 5.20 -19.14
CA LYS A 4 18.65 4.83 -17.70
C LYS A 4 17.21 4.80 -17.14
N GLU A 5 16.33 5.65 -17.65
CA GLU A 5 14.91 5.67 -17.27
C GLU A 5 14.13 4.53 -17.92
N SER A 6 14.45 4.19 -19.17
CA SER A 6 13.85 3.07 -19.88
C SER A 6 14.12 1.72 -19.18
N TYR A 7 15.36 1.49 -18.73
CA TYR A 7 15.69 0.28 -17.95
C TYR A 7 14.99 0.22 -16.58
N ARG A 8 14.80 1.37 -15.92
CA ARG A 8 14.02 1.44 -14.67
C ARG A 8 12.56 1.08 -14.88
N CYS A 9 11.95 1.58 -15.95
CA CYS A 9 10.59 1.23 -16.30
C CYS A 9 10.43 -0.27 -16.58
N PHE A 10 11.38 -0.86 -17.30
CA PHE A 10 11.39 -2.29 -17.59
C PHE A 10 11.55 -3.17 -16.34
N LEU A 11 12.38 -2.76 -15.40
CA LEU A 11 12.57 -3.46 -14.11
C LEU A 11 11.31 -3.42 -13.22
N VAL A 12 10.51 -2.35 -13.32
CA VAL A 12 9.26 -2.22 -12.57
C VAL A 12 8.10 -2.97 -13.25
N MET A 13 8.02 -2.89 -14.59
CA MET A 13 6.95 -3.53 -15.35
C MET A 13 7.19 -5.02 -15.62
N GLY A 14 8.43 -5.48 -15.68
CA GLY A 14 8.79 -6.87 -15.94
C GLY A 14 8.11 -7.88 -15.00
N PRO A 15 8.19 -7.72 -13.68
CA PRO A 15 7.50 -8.58 -12.72
C PRO A 15 5.98 -8.63 -12.93
N LEU A 16 5.37 -7.51 -13.31
CA LEU A 16 3.94 -7.42 -13.54
C LEU A 16 3.51 -8.20 -14.79
N ILE A 17 4.27 -8.08 -15.87
CA ILE A 17 4.04 -8.82 -17.12
C ILE A 17 4.18 -10.33 -16.88
N LEU A 18 5.21 -10.75 -16.15
CA LEU A 18 5.41 -12.14 -15.77
C LEU A 18 4.27 -12.67 -14.90
N PHE A 19 3.79 -11.86 -13.95
CA PHE A 19 2.62 -12.20 -13.13
C PHE A 19 1.40 -12.49 -14.00
N PHE A 20 1.02 -11.59 -14.90
CA PHE A 20 -0.15 -11.78 -15.75
C PHE A 20 -0.01 -13.00 -16.65
N GLY A 21 1.16 -13.22 -17.24
CA GLY A 21 1.42 -14.40 -18.07
C GLY A 21 1.27 -15.71 -17.30
N VAL A 22 1.92 -15.81 -16.15
CA VAL A 22 1.86 -17.04 -15.34
C VAL A 22 0.50 -17.23 -14.68
N ASN A 23 -0.15 -16.15 -14.23
CA ASN A 23 -1.50 -16.20 -13.68
C ASN A 23 -2.53 -16.72 -14.67
N TYR A 24 -2.39 -16.39 -15.95
CA TYR A 24 -3.29 -16.87 -17.00
C TYR A 24 -3.20 -18.38 -17.21
N PHE A 25 -2.00 -18.97 -17.17
CA PHE A 25 -1.79 -20.40 -17.44
C PHE A 25 -1.83 -21.29 -16.18
N TYR A 26 -1.39 -20.79 -15.04
CA TYR A 26 -1.16 -21.59 -13.82
C TYR A 26 -1.93 -21.09 -12.59
N GLY A 27 -2.75 -20.05 -12.74
CA GLY A 27 -3.58 -19.50 -11.67
C GLY A 27 -2.84 -18.55 -10.72
N ILE A 28 -3.63 -17.98 -9.78
CA ILE A 28 -3.20 -16.84 -8.95
C ILE A 28 -2.03 -17.17 -8.01
N PHE A 29 -1.95 -18.41 -7.50
CA PHE A 29 -0.88 -18.80 -6.58
C PHE A 29 0.48 -18.82 -7.28
N ALA A 30 0.56 -19.47 -8.46
CA ALA A 30 1.77 -19.50 -9.28
C ALA A 30 2.14 -18.09 -9.76
N GLY A 31 1.17 -17.30 -10.21
CA GLY A 31 1.38 -15.91 -10.58
C GLY A 31 1.96 -15.09 -9.44
N THR A 32 1.41 -15.21 -8.23
CA THR A 32 1.90 -14.48 -7.05
C THR A 32 3.30 -14.90 -6.66
N ALA A 33 3.63 -16.20 -6.70
CA ALA A 33 4.98 -16.68 -6.44
C ALA A 33 6.00 -16.08 -7.42
N VAL A 34 5.68 -16.08 -8.72
CA VAL A 34 6.52 -15.49 -9.75
C VAL A 34 6.65 -13.97 -9.57
N LEU A 35 5.58 -13.29 -9.19
CA LEU A 35 5.61 -11.85 -8.89
C LEU A 35 6.58 -11.54 -7.76
N VAL A 36 6.50 -12.27 -6.63
CA VAL A 36 7.39 -12.08 -5.48
C VAL A 36 8.85 -12.30 -5.88
N ILE A 37 9.15 -13.43 -6.52
CA ILE A 37 10.51 -13.80 -6.93
C ILE A 37 11.08 -12.78 -7.93
N SER A 38 10.34 -12.46 -8.97
CA SER A 38 10.78 -11.51 -10.00
C SER A 38 10.96 -10.10 -9.48
N THR A 39 10.14 -9.66 -8.51
CA THR A 39 10.28 -8.35 -7.86
C THR A 39 11.55 -8.30 -7.01
N ILE A 40 11.88 -9.35 -6.27
CA ILE A 40 13.13 -9.45 -5.50
C ILE A 40 14.33 -9.41 -6.45
N ILE A 41 14.31 -10.18 -7.54
CA ILE A 41 15.37 -10.19 -8.56
C ILE A 41 15.54 -8.80 -9.19
N ALA A 42 14.44 -8.15 -9.56
CA ALA A 42 14.46 -6.81 -10.13
C ALA A 42 15.06 -5.78 -9.16
N LEU A 43 14.79 -5.91 -7.85
CA LEU A 43 15.37 -5.04 -6.83
C LEU A 43 16.88 -5.26 -6.66
N ILE A 44 17.33 -6.53 -6.65
CA ILE A 44 18.74 -6.88 -6.58
C ILE A 44 19.49 -6.33 -7.81
N ILE A 45 18.93 -6.51 -9.00
CA ILE A 45 19.50 -5.99 -10.25
C ILE A 45 19.55 -4.45 -10.19
N SER A 46 18.48 -3.80 -9.72
CA SER A 46 18.42 -2.34 -9.57
C SER A 46 19.50 -1.83 -8.61
N TRP A 47 19.72 -2.51 -7.50
CA TRP A 47 20.78 -2.17 -6.55
C TRP A 47 22.18 -2.33 -7.12
N TYR A 48 22.43 -3.43 -7.82
CA TYR A 48 23.73 -3.72 -8.41
C TYR A 48 24.13 -2.73 -9.51
N PHE A 49 23.20 -2.41 -10.42
CA PHE A 49 23.48 -1.55 -11.58
C PHE A 49 23.38 -0.05 -11.28
N PHE A 50 22.44 0.36 -10.41
CA PHE A 50 22.15 1.77 -10.19
C PHE A 50 22.68 2.31 -8.86
N LYS A 51 23.14 1.45 -7.95
CA LYS A 51 23.64 1.81 -6.59
C LYS A 51 22.69 2.71 -5.79
N ASN A 52 21.45 2.84 -6.25
CA ASN A 52 20.44 3.69 -5.64
C ASN A 52 19.07 3.03 -5.84
N ILE A 53 18.45 2.59 -4.75
CA ILE A 53 17.12 2.00 -4.79
C ILE A 53 16.11 3.14 -4.66
N PRO A 54 15.22 3.36 -5.65
CA PRO A 54 14.13 4.30 -5.45
C PRO A 54 13.30 3.86 -4.25
N MET A 55 13.08 4.74 -3.29
CA MET A 55 12.33 4.42 -2.08
C MET A 55 10.94 3.83 -2.39
N LEU A 56 10.29 4.35 -3.43
CA LEU A 56 9.00 3.82 -3.90
C LEU A 56 9.08 2.36 -4.36
N ALA A 57 10.16 1.97 -5.06
CA ALA A 57 10.38 0.60 -5.51
C ALA A 57 10.68 -0.34 -4.33
N ALA A 58 11.42 0.13 -3.32
CA ALA A 58 11.67 -0.62 -2.10
C ALA A 58 10.39 -0.88 -1.30
N PHE A 59 9.53 0.15 -1.14
CA PHE A 59 8.21 0.00 -0.52
C PHE A 59 7.29 -0.92 -1.31
N GLY A 60 7.28 -0.80 -2.64
CA GLY A 60 6.50 -1.68 -3.51
C GLY A 60 6.96 -3.13 -3.39
N CYS A 61 8.26 -3.38 -3.38
CA CYS A 61 8.82 -4.72 -3.18
C CYS A 61 8.46 -5.28 -1.79
N LEU A 62 8.63 -4.49 -0.73
CA LEU A 62 8.24 -4.89 0.62
C LEU A 62 6.76 -5.26 0.69
N ALA A 63 5.88 -4.47 0.10
CA ALA A 63 4.46 -4.75 0.02
C ALA A 63 4.19 -6.06 -0.75
N VAL A 64 4.78 -6.24 -1.92
CA VAL A 64 4.62 -7.47 -2.73
C VAL A 64 5.10 -8.71 -1.98
N VAL A 65 6.26 -8.63 -1.31
CA VAL A 65 6.81 -9.77 -0.53
C VAL A 65 5.93 -10.08 0.67
N LEU A 66 5.47 -9.07 1.40
CA LEU A 66 4.59 -9.27 2.54
C LEU A 66 3.22 -9.83 2.11
N PHE A 67 2.57 -9.22 1.14
CA PHE A 67 1.22 -9.63 0.72
C PHE A 67 1.24 -10.90 -0.12
N GLY A 68 2.21 -11.06 -1.00
CA GLY A 68 2.41 -12.27 -1.77
C GLY A 68 2.80 -13.45 -0.88
N GLY A 69 3.72 -13.24 0.06
CA GLY A 69 4.09 -14.23 1.06
C GLY A 69 2.92 -14.67 1.92
N LEU A 70 2.14 -13.73 2.47
CA LEU A 70 0.91 -14.02 3.20
C LEU A 70 -0.11 -14.80 2.36
N THR A 71 -0.20 -14.52 1.06
CA THR A 71 -1.12 -15.24 0.14
C THR A 71 -0.69 -16.68 -0.08
N LEU A 72 0.62 -16.93 -0.17
CA LEU A 72 1.16 -18.27 -0.39
C LEU A 72 1.15 -19.15 0.87
N PHE A 73 1.28 -18.55 2.05
CA PHE A 73 1.35 -19.29 3.31
C PHE A 73 -0.01 -19.64 3.91
N PHE A 74 -1.07 -18.92 3.56
CA PHE A 74 -2.35 -19.03 4.26
C PHE A 74 -3.49 -19.39 3.30
N ASP A 75 -3.71 -20.69 3.14
CA ASP A 75 -4.78 -21.27 2.30
C ASP A 75 -6.04 -21.64 3.11
N ASN A 76 -6.33 -20.89 4.19
CA ASN A 76 -7.47 -21.16 5.07
C ASN A 76 -8.41 -19.95 5.10
N ASP A 77 -9.73 -20.18 5.09
CA ASP A 77 -10.79 -19.14 5.09
C ASP A 77 -10.61 -18.09 6.20
N PHE A 78 -10.15 -18.51 7.37
CA PHE A 78 -9.83 -17.63 8.48
C PHE A 78 -8.77 -16.58 8.08
N PHE A 79 -7.70 -17.03 7.40
CA PHE A 79 -6.62 -16.14 7.00
C PHE A 79 -7.02 -15.19 5.88
N ILE A 80 -7.94 -15.58 5.00
CA ILE A 80 -8.48 -14.69 3.97
C ILE A 80 -9.23 -13.52 4.63
N LYS A 81 -9.95 -13.77 5.70
CA LYS A 81 -10.72 -12.77 6.43
C LYS A 81 -9.87 -11.83 7.29
N ILE A 82 -8.76 -12.31 7.84
CA ILE A 82 -7.87 -11.50 8.70
C ILE A 82 -6.85 -10.68 7.89
N LYS A 83 -6.55 -11.05 6.63
CA LYS A 83 -5.61 -10.33 5.76
C LYS A 83 -5.82 -8.81 5.73
N PRO A 84 -7.03 -8.28 5.51
CA PRO A 84 -7.25 -6.82 5.47
C PRO A 84 -6.91 -6.15 6.80
N THR A 85 -7.19 -6.78 7.92
CA THR A 85 -6.84 -6.27 9.26
C THR A 85 -5.33 -6.17 9.43
N VAL A 86 -4.60 -7.26 9.13
CA VAL A 86 -3.13 -7.30 9.24
C VAL A 86 -2.47 -6.25 8.35
N VAL A 87 -2.92 -6.14 7.11
CA VAL A 87 -2.43 -5.16 6.14
C VAL A 87 -2.61 -3.73 6.65
N SER A 88 -3.82 -3.40 7.08
CA SER A 88 -4.13 -2.06 7.58
C SER A 88 -3.30 -1.73 8.83
N LEU A 89 -3.14 -2.67 9.75
CA LEU A 89 -2.31 -2.48 10.93
C LEU A 89 -0.82 -2.30 10.59
N ILE A 90 -0.28 -3.07 9.64
CA ILE A 90 1.12 -2.92 9.21
C ILE A 90 1.34 -1.52 8.62
N ILE A 91 0.44 -1.05 7.75
CA ILE A 91 0.55 0.29 7.16
C ILE A 91 0.44 1.36 8.25
N ALA A 92 -0.53 1.24 9.16
CA ALA A 92 -0.67 2.17 10.28
C ALA A 92 0.59 2.22 11.14
N LEU A 93 1.19 1.07 11.46
CA LEU A 93 2.43 0.98 12.24
C LEU A 93 3.63 1.60 11.50
N ILE A 94 3.77 1.38 10.19
CA ILE A 94 4.84 1.98 9.39
C ILE A 94 4.73 3.51 9.41
N LEU A 95 3.51 4.05 9.20
CA LEU A 95 3.27 5.48 9.24
C LEU A 95 3.52 6.05 10.63
N LEU A 96 3.05 5.38 11.67
CA LEU A 96 3.25 5.75 13.06
C LEU A 96 4.75 5.77 13.44
N PHE A 97 5.48 4.73 13.06
CA PHE A 97 6.91 4.64 13.29
C PHE A 97 7.68 5.74 12.56
N GLY A 98 7.26 6.09 11.33
CA GLY A 98 7.79 7.24 10.61
C GLY A 98 7.62 8.55 11.36
N GLN A 99 6.45 8.77 11.96
CA GLN A 99 6.18 9.96 12.78
C GLN A 99 7.09 10.03 14.02
N PHE A 100 7.29 8.91 14.72
CA PHE A 100 8.21 8.87 15.87
C PHE A 100 9.67 9.14 15.49
N LEU A 101 10.09 8.75 14.29
CA LEU A 101 11.44 9.04 13.78
C LEU A 101 11.58 10.46 13.19
N GLY A 102 10.55 11.30 13.24
CA GLY A 102 10.53 12.60 12.60
C GLY A 102 10.60 12.53 11.06
N LYS A 103 10.32 11.35 10.47
CA LYS A 103 10.31 11.12 9.03
C LYS A 103 8.89 10.85 8.56
N ASN A 104 8.36 11.76 7.76
CA ASN A 104 7.02 11.59 7.22
C ASN A 104 7.05 10.70 5.98
N PHE A 105 6.80 9.39 6.14
CA PHE A 105 6.81 8.43 5.03
C PHE A 105 5.70 8.69 4.01
N LEU A 106 4.55 9.21 4.44
CA LEU A 106 3.47 9.58 3.53
C LEU A 106 3.92 10.68 2.56
N SER A 107 4.66 11.67 3.07
CA SER A 107 5.21 12.74 2.22
C SER A 107 6.20 12.22 1.18
N VAL A 108 7.01 11.22 1.50
CA VAL A 108 7.97 10.62 0.56
C VAL A 108 7.25 9.98 -0.64
N VAL A 109 6.08 9.38 -0.40
CA VAL A 109 5.28 8.72 -1.45
C VAL A 109 4.48 9.73 -2.27
N MET A 110 3.89 10.74 -1.62
CA MET A 110 2.89 11.62 -2.26
C MET A 110 3.41 13.02 -2.62
N ARG A 111 4.64 13.37 -2.27
CA ARG A 111 5.23 14.71 -2.49
C ARG A 111 5.30 15.13 -3.97
N SER A 112 5.29 14.16 -4.89
CA SER A 112 5.24 14.43 -6.32
C SER A 112 3.86 14.91 -6.78
N SER A 113 2.80 14.57 -6.04
CA SER A 113 1.41 14.83 -6.42
C SER A 113 0.77 15.95 -5.59
N ILE A 114 1.24 16.14 -4.36
CA ILE A 114 0.64 17.10 -3.42
C ILE A 114 1.76 17.93 -2.79
N LYS A 115 1.60 19.27 -2.81
CA LYS A 115 2.51 20.20 -2.14
C LYS A 115 1.86 20.62 -0.83
N LEU A 116 2.48 20.27 0.28
CA LEU A 116 2.06 20.64 1.62
C LEU A 116 3.27 21.09 2.44
N ASP A 117 3.02 21.94 3.40
CA ASP A 117 3.98 22.29 4.45
C ASP A 117 4.19 21.10 5.42
N THR A 118 5.13 21.23 6.33
CA THR A 118 5.46 20.16 7.30
C THR A 118 4.29 19.86 8.24
N ILE A 119 3.51 20.87 8.59
CA ILE A 119 2.37 20.74 9.50
C ILE A 119 1.24 20.00 8.81
N GLY A 120 0.95 20.35 7.55
CA GLY A 120 -0.06 19.68 6.72
C GLY A 120 0.27 18.20 6.50
N TRP A 121 1.53 17.89 6.23
CA TRP A 121 1.97 16.48 6.11
C TRP A 121 1.77 15.70 7.40
N ASN A 122 2.04 16.29 8.55
CA ASN A 122 1.84 15.63 9.84
C ASN A 122 0.36 15.38 10.11
N LYS A 123 -0.50 16.38 9.90
CA LYS A 123 -1.97 16.23 10.05
C LYS A 123 -2.52 15.15 9.12
N LEU A 124 -2.12 15.16 7.85
CA LEU A 124 -2.54 14.18 6.86
C LEU A 124 -2.09 12.76 7.26
N THR A 125 -0.86 12.60 7.76
CA THR A 125 -0.35 11.30 8.18
C THR A 125 -1.13 10.76 9.39
N TRP A 126 -1.46 11.58 10.37
CA TRP A 126 -2.30 11.17 11.49
C TRP A 126 -3.71 10.75 11.05
N LEU A 127 -4.29 11.46 10.10
CA LEU A 127 -5.59 11.09 9.51
C LEU A 127 -5.51 9.72 8.82
N TRP A 128 -4.44 9.45 8.07
CA TRP A 128 -4.25 8.16 7.41
C TRP A 128 -3.98 7.03 8.39
N ILE A 129 -3.23 7.27 9.47
CA ILE A 129 -3.06 6.30 10.56
C ILE A 129 -4.43 5.95 11.15
N ALA A 130 -5.24 6.96 11.49
CA ALA A 130 -6.60 6.76 12.00
C ALA A 130 -7.47 5.97 11.02
N MET A 131 -7.42 6.29 9.74
CA MET A 131 -8.13 5.57 8.68
C MET A 131 -7.78 4.07 8.67
N PHE A 132 -6.51 3.73 8.65
CA PHE A 132 -6.09 2.33 8.62
C PHE A 132 -6.46 1.57 9.90
N ILE A 133 -6.41 2.23 11.06
CA ILE A 133 -6.87 1.64 12.32
C ILE A 133 -8.38 1.38 12.27
N VAL A 134 -9.17 2.35 11.80
CA VAL A 134 -10.62 2.20 11.66
C VAL A 134 -10.96 1.09 10.67
N MET A 135 -10.25 1.00 9.55
CA MET A 135 -10.43 -0.09 8.58
C MET A 135 -10.10 -1.46 9.18
N ALA A 136 -9.04 -1.57 9.97
CA ALA A 136 -8.68 -2.80 10.65
C ALA A 136 -9.77 -3.23 11.64
N ILE A 137 -10.27 -2.30 12.45
CA ILE A 137 -11.34 -2.56 13.43
C ILE A 137 -12.64 -2.92 12.71
N ALA A 138 -13.00 -2.18 11.66
CA ALA A 138 -14.22 -2.44 10.89
C ALA A 138 -14.20 -3.83 10.23
N ASN A 139 -13.06 -4.23 9.66
CA ASN A 139 -12.90 -5.58 9.11
C ASN A 139 -12.97 -6.64 10.21
N GLU A 140 -12.35 -6.40 11.37
CA GLU A 140 -12.37 -7.34 12.50
C GLU A 140 -13.79 -7.57 13.04
N ILE A 141 -14.57 -6.49 13.18
CA ILE A 141 -15.98 -6.57 13.58
C ILE A 141 -16.80 -7.28 12.50
N ALA A 142 -16.58 -6.95 11.23
CA ALA A 142 -17.36 -7.50 10.13
C ALA A 142 -17.17 -9.02 10.02
N TRP A 143 -15.93 -9.54 9.95
CA TRP A 143 -15.72 -10.97 9.74
C TRP A 143 -16.09 -11.83 10.96
N ARG A 144 -16.13 -11.25 12.17
CA ARG A 144 -16.54 -11.96 13.40
C ARG A 144 -18.07 -12.08 13.55
N ASN A 145 -18.81 -11.10 13.03
CA ASN A 145 -20.26 -10.98 13.25
C ASN A 145 -21.11 -11.25 12.01
N LEU A 146 -20.53 -11.21 10.82
CA LEU A 146 -21.24 -11.39 9.56
C LEU A 146 -21.00 -12.79 8.97
N SER A 147 -21.94 -13.24 8.15
CA SER A 147 -21.74 -14.41 7.29
C SER A 147 -20.60 -14.14 6.28
N THR A 148 -20.07 -15.18 5.65
CA THR A 148 -19.00 -14.99 4.65
C THR A 148 -19.47 -14.14 3.48
N ASP A 149 -20.71 -14.31 3.02
CA ASP A 149 -21.28 -13.55 1.90
C ASP A 149 -21.51 -12.07 2.26
N ASP A 150 -21.99 -11.82 3.48
CA ASP A 150 -22.17 -10.46 3.99
C ASP A 150 -20.82 -9.75 4.21
N TRP A 151 -19.80 -10.49 4.68
CA TRP A 151 -18.45 -9.97 4.80
C TRP A 151 -17.85 -9.60 3.44
N VAL A 152 -18.05 -10.43 2.41
CA VAL A 152 -17.63 -10.12 1.04
C VAL A 152 -18.32 -8.86 0.54
N SER A 153 -19.62 -8.72 0.78
CA SER A 153 -20.41 -7.54 0.44
C SER A 153 -19.92 -6.29 1.18
N PHE A 154 -19.64 -6.41 2.48
CA PHE A 154 -19.02 -5.34 3.27
C PHE A 154 -17.65 -4.93 2.71
N LYS A 155 -16.82 -5.87 2.31
CA LYS A 155 -15.52 -5.60 1.70
C LYS A 155 -15.66 -4.90 0.34
N ALA A 156 -16.65 -5.29 -0.46
CA ALA A 156 -16.87 -4.73 -1.79
C ALA A 156 -17.47 -3.31 -1.75
N PHE A 157 -18.30 -3.00 -0.76
CA PHE A 157 -19.02 -1.72 -0.69
C PHE A 157 -18.67 -0.90 0.56
N GLY A 158 -18.56 -1.51 1.72
CA GLY A 158 -18.30 -0.82 2.99
C GLY A 158 -16.90 -0.20 3.07
N ILE A 159 -15.87 -0.96 2.69
CA ILE A 159 -14.50 -0.46 2.70
C ILE A 159 -14.29 0.71 1.70
N PRO A 160 -14.75 0.64 0.45
CA PRO A 160 -14.70 1.79 -0.47
C PRO A 160 -15.43 3.02 0.05
N VAL A 161 -16.64 2.86 0.62
CA VAL A 161 -17.38 3.99 1.22
C VAL A 161 -16.57 4.62 2.36
N LEU A 162 -16.00 3.80 3.23
CA LEU A 162 -15.14 4.30 4.32
C LEU A 162 -13.92 5.06 3.77
N SER A 163 -13.30 4.54 2.72
CA SER A 163 -12.16 5.18 2.05
C SER A 163 -12.53 6.53 1.45
N VAL A 164 -13.71 6.64 0.82
CA VAL A 164 -14.23 7.90 0.28
C VAL A 164 -14.48 8.91 1.39
N VAL A 165 -15.08 8.51 2.50
CA VAL A 165 -15.30 9.38 3.66
C VAL A 165 -13.99 9.96 4.17
N PHE A 166 -12.98 9.12 4.40
CA PHE A 166 -11.66 9.60 4.81
C PHE A 166 -10.95 10.41 3.72
N GLY A 167 -11.17 10.10 2.45
CA GLY A 167 -10.70 10.90 1.31
C GLY A 167 -11.27 12.32 1.35
N LEU A 168 -12.56 12.47 1.62
CA LEU A 168 -13.21 13.79 1.77
C LEU A 168 -12.64 14.56 2.96
N PHE A 169 -12.42 13.88 4.11
CA PHE A 169 -11.73 14.51 5.25
C PHE A 169 -10.31 14.95 4.90
N SER A 170 -9.57 14.14 4.12
CA SER A 170 -8.24 14.52 3.65
C SER A 170 -8.27 15.77 2.78
N ILE A 171 -9.23 15.87 1.85
CA ILE A 171 -9.41 17.04 0.99
C ILE A 171 -9.78 18.27 1.82
N CYS A 172 -10.70 18.13 2.77
CA CYS A 172 -11.10 19.22 3.66
C CYS A 172 -9.90 19.75 4.48
N LEU A 173 -9.05 18.84 4.95
CA LEU A 173 -7.85 19.17 5.71
C LEU A 173 -6.80 19.88 4.85
N LEU A 174 -6.66 19.49 3.58
CA LEU A 174 -5.82 20.15 2.60
C LEU A 174 -6.28 21.60 2.34
N TYR A 175 -7.59 21.78 2.15
CA TYR A 175 -8.18 23.12 1.92
C TYR A 175 -8.00 24.07 3.11
N THR A 176 -8.11 23.56 4.33
CA THR A 176 -7.91 24.36 5.54
C THR A 176 -6.45 24.71 5.80
N SER A 177 -5.50 23.88 5.32
CA SER A 177 -4.07 24.16 5.43
C SER A 177 -3.63 25.24 4.42
N ASP A 178 -4.12 25.20 3.17
CA ASP A 178 -3.84 26.23 2.15
C ASP A 178 -4.44 27.60 2.52
N ALA A 179 -5.61 27.63 3.14
CA ALA A 179 -6.25 28.88 3.55
C ALA A 179 -5.60 29.56 4.77
N ALA A 180 -4.74 28.86 5.51
CA ALA A 180 -4.02 29.42 6.66
C ALA A 180 -2.66 30.05 6.28
N ASP A 181 -2.19 29.83 5.05
CA ASP A 181 -0.90 30.32 4.53
C ASP A 181 -1.07 31.55 3.61
N ASP A 182 -2.30 32.03 3.36
CA ASP A 182 -2.55 33.29 2.64
C ASP A 182 -2.56 34.45 3.66
N PRO A 183 -1.59 35.41 3.58
CA PRO A 183 -1.50 36.53 4.50
C PRO A 183 -2.58 37.60 4.26
#